data_450444dbe3f517523a9f04c4da7b6d7f
#
_entry.id   450444dbe3f517523a9f04c4da7b6d7f
#
_cell.length_a   1.000
_cell.length_b   1.000
_cell.length_c   1.000
_cell.angle_alpha   90.00
_cell.angle_beta   90.00
_cell.angle_gamma   90.00
#
_symmetry.space_group_name_H-M   'P 1'
#
loop_
_entity.id
_entity.type
_entity.pdbx_description
1 polymer ?
#
loop_
_entity_poly.entity_id
_entity_poly.type
_entity_poly.pdbx_seq_one_letter_code
_entity_poly.pdbx_strand_id
1 'polypeptide(L)'
;LCTNKTLHGIKKDFEESLRFHVEAMVEDGDQVPDWLVAGDYVIVYTLSAAAMLRNAESFTTMAAISRATGINQKLLSHYASALKIPRPAQRQRIVDGLHMIGRQLLAIR
;
A
#
# COMPACT_ATOMS: atom_id res chain seq x y z
N LEU A 1 -9.31 11.62 -6.75
CA LEU A 1 -8.80 10.28 -7.02
C LEU A 1 -7.33 10.36 -7.42
N CYS A 2 -6.54 9.50 -6.82
CA CYS A 2 -5.11 9.51 -7.05
C CYS A 2 -4.72 8.56 -8.17
N THR A 3 -4.03 9.08 -9.18
CA THR A 3 -3.59 8.32 -10.35
C THR A 3 -2.08 8.45 -10.53
N ASN A 4 -1.31 7.85 -9.65
CA ASN A 4 0.13 7.91 -9.74
C ASN A 4 0.71 6.51 -9.89
N LYS A 5 1.86 6.39 -10.57
CA LYS A 5 2.50 5.10 -10.85
C LYS A 5 3.30 4.55 -9.67
N THR A 6 3.67 5.38 -8.70
CA THR A 6 4.45 4.97 -7.54
C THR A 6 3.64 5.07 -6.26
N LEU A 7 3.93 4.19 -5.29
CA LEU A 7 3.28 4.23 -3.98
C LEU A 7 3.52 5.57 -3.29
N HIS A 8 4.74 6.09 -3.34
CA HIS A 8 5.08 7.38 -2.75
C HIS A 8 4.25 8.51 -3.38
N GLY A 9 4.13 8.52 -4.70
CA GLY A 9 3.34 9.52 -5.43
C GLY A 9 1.85 9.44 -5.11
N ILE A 10 1.30 8.23 -4.97
CA ILE A 10 -0.10 8.02 -4.59
C ILE A 10 -0.36 8.59 -3.19
N LYS A 11 0.52 8.31 -2.24
CA LYS A 11 0.39 8.84 -0.86
C LYS A 11 0.44 10.36 -0.85
N LYS A 12 1.39 10.94 -1.58
CA LYS A 12 1.54 12.39 -1.68
C LYS A 12 0.30 13.04 -2.30
N ASP A 13 -0.17 12.49 -3.42
CA ASP A 13 -1.36 13.02 -4.11
C ASP A 13 -2.61 12.93 -3.23
N PHE A 14 -2.78 11.83 -2.52
CA PHE A 14 -3.90 11.65 -1.61
C PHE A 14 -3.86 12.68 -0.48
N GLU A 15 -2.71 12.89 0.14
CA GLU A 15 -2.55 13.85 1.24
C GLU A 15 -2.81 15.28 0.78
N GLU A 16 -2.33 15.67 -0.40
CA GLU A 16 -2.59 16.98 -1.00
C GLU A 16 -4.08 17.16 -1.31
N SER A 17 -4.72 16.13 -1.89
CA SER A 17 -6.14 16.15 -2.22
C SER A 17 -7.00 16.28 -0.97
N LEU A 18 -6.65 15.55 0.09
CA LEU A 18 -7.36 15.63 1.37
C LEU A 18 -7.25 17.03 1.97
N ARG A 19 -6.06 17.61 1.98
CA ARG A 19 -5.83 18.96 2.49
C ARG A 19 -6.66 19.98 1.73
N PHE A 20 -6.63 19.91 0.40
CA PHE A 20 -7.39 20.81 -0.46
C PHE A 20 -8.90 20.69 -0.20
N HIS A 21 -9.39 19.45 -0.05
CA HIS A 21 -10.80 19.19 0.21
C HIS A 21 -11.24 19.76 1.57
N VAL A 22 -10.42 19.59 2.60
CA VAL A 22 -10.69 20.13 3.94
C VAL A 22 -10.73 21.65 3.91
N GLU A 23 -9.78 22.29 3.23
CA GLU A 23 -9.73 23.75 3.08
C GLU A 23 -10.99 24.27 2.38
N ALA A 24 -11.43 23.60 1.32
CA ALA A 24 -12.64 23.96 0.60
C ALA A 24 -13.90 23.85 1.48
N MET A 25 -13.98 22.79 2.29
CA MET A 25 -15.09 22.61 3.22
C MET A 25 -15.15 23.74 4.27
N VAL A 26 -14.01 24.15 4.78
CA VAL A 26 -13.93 25.25 5.75
C VAL A 26 -14.37 26.56 5.10
N GLU A 27 -13.94 26.84 3.88
CA GLU A 27 -14.35 28.06 3.13
C GLU A 27 -15.85 28.07 2.86
N ASP A 28 -16.46 26.92 2.60
CA ASP A 28 -17.90 26.81 2.34
C ASP A 28 -18.75 26.88 3.62
N GLY A 29 -18.12 26.99 4.79
CA GLY A 29 -18.81 27.08 6.06
C GLY A 29 -19.32 25.74 6.59
N ASP A 30 -18.86 24.65 6.05
CA ASP A 30 -19.20 23.31 6.52
C ASP A 30 -18.62 23.05 7.91
N GLN A 31 -19.33 22.25 8.69
CA GLN A 31 -18.81 21.82 9.99
C GLN A 31 -17.77 20.74 9.79
N VAL A 32 -16.51 21.10 10.03
CA VAL A 32 -15.38 20.18 9.92
C VAL A 32 -14.81 19.97 11.32
N PRO A 33 -14.55 18.72 11.75
CA PRO A 33 -13.95 18.47 13.06
C PRO A 33 -12.61 19.21 13.22
N ASP A 34 -12.37 19.75 14.40
CA ASP A 34 -11.14 20.52 14.68
C ASP A 34 -9.88 19.72 14.42
N TRP A 35 -9.88 18.42 14.76
CA TRP A 35 -8.72 17.55 14.52
C TRP A 35 -8.41 17.39 13.03
N LEU A 36 -9.42 17.46 12.17
CA LEU A 36 -9.24 17.34 10.72
C LEU A 36 -8.64 18.65 10.15
N VAL A 37 -9.12 19.80 10.61
CA VAL A 37 -8.60 21.11 10.19
C VAL A 37 -7.16 21.30 10.67
N ALA A 38 -6.87 20.90 11.91
CA ALA A 38 -5.54 21.03 12.51
C ALA A 38 -4.53 20.03 11.98
N GLY A 39 -4.97 18.99 11.27
CA GLY A 39 -4.09 17.92 10.82
C GLY A 39 -3.67 16.96 11.92
N ASP A 40 -4.43 16.89 13.02
CA ASP A 40 -4.14 16.01 14.17
C ASP A 40 -4.62 14.59 13.89
N TYR A 41 -4.04 13.95 12.87
CA TYR A 41 -4.39 12.60 12.46
C TYR A 41 -3.20 11.93 11.77
N VAL A 42 -3.22 10.62 11.77
CA VAL A 42 -2.26 9.80 11.03
C VAL A 42 -3.03 9.06 9.94
N ILE A 43 -2.55 9.18 8.70
CA ILE A 43 -3.16 8.47 7.58
C ILE A 43 -2.55 7.08 7.51
N VAL A 44 -3.39 6.06 7.64
CA VAL A 44 -2.97 4.66 7.53
C VAL A 44 -3.36 4.15 6.13
N TYR A 45 -2.36 3.69 5.40
CA TYR A 45 -2.56 3.15 4.05
C TYR A 45 -2.60 1.63 4.11
N THR A 46 -3.71 1.05 3.66
CA THR A 46 -3.86 -0.40 3.57
C THR A 46 -3.95 -0.78 2.10
N LEU A 47 -2.94 -1.50 1.63
CA LEU A 47 -2.89 -1.99 0.25
C LEU A 47 -3.60 -3.33 0.13
N SER A 48 -4.29 -3.55 -0.99
CA SER A 48 -4.75 -4.88 -1.35
C SER A 48 -3.55 -5.78 -1.65
N ALA A 49 -3.74 -7.10 -1.55
CA ALA A 49 -2.67 -8.05 -1.88
C ALA A 49 -2.21 -7.88 -3.34
N ALA A 50 -3.13 -7.62 -4.25
CA ALA A 50 -2.80 -7.37 -5.65
C ALA A 50 -1.91 -6.13 -5.80
N ALA A 51 -2.23 -5.05 -5.11
CA ALA A 51 -1.45 -3.82 -5.16
C ALA A 51 -0.06 -4.01 -4.54
N MET A 52 0.03 -4.72 -3.41
CA MET A 52 1.32 -5.04 -2.77
C MET A 52 2.24 -5.81 -3.70
N LEU A 53 1.72 -6.84 -4.35
CA LEU A 53 2.52 -7.70 -5.23
C LEU A 53 2.96 -6.95 -6.48
N ARG A 54 2.08 -6.17 -7.09
CA ARG A 54 2.43 -5.36 -8.27
C ARG A 54 3.48 -4.30 -7.93
N ASN A 55 3.37 -3.67 -6.78
CA ASN A 55 4.36 -2.70 -6.32
C ASN A 55 5.71 -3.38 -6.06
N ALA A 56 5.69 -4.56 -5.47
CA ALA A 56 6.91 -5.31 -5.15
C ALA A 56 7.68 -5.74 -6.40
N GLU A 57 7.02 -5.96 -7.54
CA GLU A 57 7.66 -6.31 -8.80
C GLU A 57 8.66 -5.27 -9.30
N SER A 58 8.56 -4.04 -8.84
CA SER A 58 9.51 -2.98 -9.22
C SER A 58 10.90 -3.17 -8.60
N PHE A 59 11.03 -4.00 -7.57
CA PHE A 59 12.31 -4.19 -6.87
C PHE A 59 12.62 -5.66 -6.52
N THR A 60 11.72 -6.58 -6.81
CA THR A 60 11.94 -8.01 -6.61
C THR A 60 11.16 -8.80 -7.65
N THR A 61 11.25 -10.13 -7.60
CA THR A 61 10.59 -11.01 -8.56
C THR A 61 9.54 -11.88 -7.86
N MET A 62 8.58 -12.39 -8.62
CA MET A 62 7.61 -13.36 -8.09
C MET A 62 8.30 -14.62 -7.57
N ALA A 63 9.39 -15.05 -8.21
CA ALA A 63 10.16 -16.20 -7.74
C ALA A 63 10.76 -15.94 -6.36
N ALA A 64 11.32 -14.74 -6.13
CA ALA A 64 11.87 -14.36 -4.84
C ALA A 64 10.77 -14.27 -3.77
N ILE A 65 9.64 -13.70 -4.12
CA ILE A 65 8.48 -13.61 -3.21
C ILE A 65 7.97 -15.01 -2.86
N SER A 66 7.91 -15.90 -3.85
CA SER A 66 7.50 -17.29 -3.62
C SER A 66 8.43 -17.99 -2.61
N ARG A 67 9.75 -17.82 -2.75
CA ARG A 67 10.71 -18.39 -1.81
C ARG A 67 10.57 -17.81 -0.41
N ALA A 68 10.33 -16.50 -0.30
CA ALA A 68 10.21 -15.83 0.99
C ALA A 68 8.91 -16.18 1.73
N THR A 69 7.83 -16.37 0.98
CA THR A 69 6.49 -16.62 1.57
C THR A 69 6.16 -18.10 1.69
N GLY A 70 6.80 -18.96 0.92
CA GLY A 70 6.41 -20.36 0.80
C GLY A 70 5.13 -20.57 -0.01
N ILE A 71 4.66 -19.56 -0.71
CA ILE A 71 3.46 -19.63 -1.54
C ILE A 71 3.85 -19.91 -2.98
N ASN A 72 3.10 -20.79 -3.65
CA ASN A 72 3.33 -21.13 -5.05
C ASN A 72 3.30 -19.88 -5.93
N GLN A 73 4.26 -19.75 -6.83
CA GLN A 73 4.40 -18.59 -7.73
C GLN A 73 3.15 -18.36 -8.59
N LYS A 74 2.52 -19.43 -9.06
CA LYS A 74 1.29 -19.33 -9.85
C LYS A 74 0.16 -18.73 -9.03
N LEU A 75 0.04 -19.12 -7.77
CA LEU A 75 -0.97 -18.56 -6.86
C LEU A 75 -0.69 -17.08 -6.58
N LEU A 76 0.57 -16.71 -6.38
CA LEU A 76 0.98 -15.31 -6.22
C LEU A 76 0.60 -14.49 -7.45
N SER A 77 0.79 -15.03 -8.66
CA SER A 77 0.38 -14.36 -9.90
C SER A 77 -1.14 -14.14 -9.95
N HIS A 78 -1.92 -15.12 -9.47
CA HIS A 78 -3.38 -14.96 -9.39
C HIS A 78 -3.77 -13.87 -8.42
N TYR A 79 -3.08 -13.73 -7.30
CA TYR A 79 -3.30 -12.64 -6.34
C TYR A 79 -2.92 -11.29 -6.95
N ALA A 80 -1.78 -11.22 -7.65
CA ALA A 80 -1.31 -9.99 -8.29
C ALA A 80 -2.27 -9.49 -9.37
N SER A 81 -2.92 -10.38 -10.10
CA SER A 81 -3.90 -10.04 -11.13
C SER A 81 -5.33 -9.90 -10.60
N ALA A 82 -5.51 -10.04 -9.29
CA ALA A 82 -6.81 -9.98 -8.61
C ALA A 82 -7.79 -11.09 -9.03
N LEU A 83 -7.29 -12.18 -9.63
CA LEU A 83 -8.10 -13.35 -9.95
C LEU A 83 -8.55 -14.09 -8.68
N LYS A 84 -7.75 -14.02 -7.64
CA LYS A 84 -8.05 -14.58 -6.32
C LYS A 84 -7.69 -13.55 -5.26
N ILE A 85 -8.45 -13.59 -4.16
CA ILE A 85 -8.19 -12.75 -2.99
C ILE A 85 -7.69 -13.65 -1.87
N PRO A 86 -6.51 -13.41 -1.30
CA PRO A 86 -6.00 -14.24 -0.22
C PRO A 86 -6.81 -14.06 1.05
N ARG A 87 -6.94 -15.13 1.82
CA ARG A 87 -7.50 -15.06 3.17
C ARG A 87 -6.54 -14.27 4.07
N PRO A 88 -7.03 -13.74 5.21
CA PRO A 88 -6.19 -12.92 6.09
C PRO A 88 -4.86 -13.58 6.51
N ALA A 89 -4.87 -14.88 6.81
CA ALA A 89 -3.65 -15.60 7.16
C ALA A 89 -2.65 -15.65 6.00
N GLN A 90 -3.14 -15.85 4.78
CA GLN A 90 -2.32 -15.91 3.59
C GLN A 90 -1.78 -14.51 3.23
N ARG A 91 -2.61 -13.49 3.38
CA ARG A 91 -2.20 -12.10 3.21
C ARG A 91 -1.06 -11.75 4.17
N GLN A 92 -1.15 -12.19 5.42
CA GLN A 92 -0.10 -11.95 6.42
C GLN A 92 1.21 -12.65 6.02
N ARG A 93 1.15 -13.84 5.44
CA ARG A 93 2.35 -14.51 4.92
C ARG A 93 3.02 -13.71 3.81
N ILE A 94 2.23 -13.09 2.93
CA ILE A 94 2.76 -12.21 1.87
C ILE A 94 3.46 -11.00 2.50
N VAL A 95 2.81 -10.34 3.44
CA VAL A 95 3.39 -9.16 4.14
C VAL A 95 4.70 -9.55 4.82
N ASP A 96 4.71 -10.65 5.57
CA ASP A 96 5.89 -11.12 6.30
C ASP A 96 7.03 -11.47 5.34
N GLY A 97 6.71 -12.10 4.22
CA GLY A 97 7.70 -12.43 3.19
C GLY A 97 8.32 -11.20 2.55
N LEU A 98 7.51 -10.20 2.24
CA LEU A 98 8.00 -8.94 1.68
C LEU A 98 8.86 -8.19 2.70
N HIS A 99 8.49 -8.18 3.97
CA HIS A 99 9.31 -7.59 5.04
C HIS A 99 10.65 -8.32 5.18
N MET A 100 10.66 -9.64 5.06
CA MET A 100 11.89 -10.42 5.10
C MET A 100 12.83 -10.02 3.96
N ILE A 101 12.32 -9.88 2.75
CA ILE A 101 13.10 -9.41 1.60
C ILE A 101 13.67 -8.01 1.89
N GLY A 102 12.85 -7.12 2.43
CA GLY A 102 13.29 -5.77 2.79
C GLY A 102 14.43 -5.79 3.81
N ARG A 103 14.33 -6.63 4.83
CA ARG A 103 15.40 -6.77 5.84
C ARG A 103 16.68 -7.30 5.22
N GLN A 104 16.58 -8.25 4.28
CA GLN A 104 17.74 -8.77 3.57
C GLN A 104 18.43 -7.70 2.75
N LEU A 105 17.66 -6.85 2.08
CA LEU A 105 18.21 -5.73 1.32
C LEU A 105 18.88 -4.70 2.22
N LEU A 106 18.28 -4.39 3.36
CA LEU A 106 18.85 -3.45 4.33
C LEU A 106 20.13 -3.97 4.97
N ALA A 107 20.34 -5.28 5.01
CA ALA A 107 21.54 -5.89 5.57
C ALA A 107 22.75 -5.74 4.63
N ILE A 108 22.56 -5.39 3.37
CA ILE A 108 23.64 -5.18 2.41
C ILE A 108 24.38 -3.89 2.75
N ARG A 109 25.69 -4.00 2.83
CA ARG A 109 26.56 -2.85 3.14
C ARG A 109 27.52 -2.59 1.98
#